data_2a7d0d2ba2f629abe18cee120b0d7016
#
_entry.id   2a7d0d2ba2f629abe18cee120b0d7016
#
_cell.length_a   1.000
_cell.length_b   1.000
_cell.length_c   1.000
_cell.angle_alpha   90.00
_cell.angle_beta   90.00
_cell.angle_gamma   90.00
#
_symmetry.space_group_name_H-M   'P 1'
#
loop_
_entity.id
_entity.type
_entity.pdbx_description
1 polymer ?
#
loop_
_entity_poly.entity_id
_entity_poly.type
_entity_poly.pdbx_seq_one_letter_code
_entity_poly.pdbx_strand_id
1 'polypeptide(L)'
;MIVVKGSAIASSVHKDQRMRYSPTFAIDGKWATRTYNMYTSKTEKMPWLQWKLPNRTKVAGVSISSEYGISKLHDNTTHKNDLVNYEVRAGLSSLPANYKGKILKNVLCGRIEIRGGEDRVYPIVCDQAIIANYITIQIIDDNAVLQINELEVMDGKDGKCHKNLIII
;
A
#
# COMPACT_ATOMS: atom_id res chain seq x y z
N MET A 1 7.03 21.80 2.22
CA MET A 1 6.90 20.32 2.14
C MET A 1 6.20 19.86 3.41
N ILE A 2 4.91 19.58 3.32
CA ILE A 2 4.14 19.14 4.49
C ILE A 2 3.95 17.63 4.31
N VAL A 3 4.62 16.87 5.15
CA VAL A 3 4.48 15.41 5.20
C VAL A 3 3.10 15.10 5.77
N VAL A 4 2.25 14.43 5.02
CA VAL A 4 0.98 13.89 5.51
C VAL A 4 1.29 12.82 6.54
N LYS A 5 1.26 13.19 7.81
CA LYS A 5 1.47 12.24 8.91
C LYS A 5 0.13 11.61 9.28
N GLY A 6 -0.22 10.56 8.60
CA GLY A 6 -1.18 9.60 9.11
C GLY A 6 -0.50 8.56 10.01
N SER A 7 -1.22 7.54 10.37
CA SER A 7 -0.68 6.33 11.00
C SER A 7 -0.94 5.12 10.12
N ALA A 8 -0.05 4.13 10.17
CA ALA A 8 -0.22 2.91 9.43
C ALA A 8 -0.10 1.70 10.35
N ILE A 9 -0.94 0.70 10.10
CA ILE A 9 -0.88 -0.63 10.69
C ILE A 9 -0.81 -1.67 9.57
N ALA A 10 -0.33 -2.86 9.88
CA ALA A 10 -0.19 -3.91 8.89
C ALA A 10 -0.37 -5.29 9.52
N SER A 11 -0.61 -6.30 8.68
CA SER A 11 -0.77 -7.69 9.08
C SER A 11 0.46 -8.25 9.80
N SER A 12 1.65 -7.85 9.38
CA SER A 12 2.92 -8.25 9.99
C SER A 12 4.06 -7.30 9.58
N VAL A 13 5.25 -7.52 10.16
CA VAL A 13 6.49 -6.83 9.79
C VAL A 13 7.58 -7.88 9.60
N HIS A 14 8.35 -7.74 8.53
CA HIS A 14 9.44 -8.67 8.18
C HIS A 14 10.43 -8.84 9.34
N LYS A 15 10.70 -10.11 9.70
CA LYS A 15 11.60 -10.49 10.80
C LYS A 15 11.37 -9.73 12.12
N ASP A 16 10.16 -9.20 12.34
CA ASP A 16 9.81 -8.35 13.49
C ASP A 16 10.71 -7.10 13.66
N GLN A 17 11.42 -6.71 12.61
CA GLN A 17 12.35 -5.57 12.61
C GLN A 17 11.63 -4.25 12.26
N ARG A 18 10.85 -3.72 13.19
CA ARG A 18 10.10 -2.47 13.00
C ARG A 18 10.97 -1.25 12.70
N MET A 19 12.22 -1.24 13.15
CA MET A 19 13.17 -0.15 12.88
C MET A 19 13.57 -0.06 11.39
N ARG A 20 13.37 -1.15 10.62
CA ARG A 20 13.76 -1.23 9.20
C ARG A 20 12.59 -1.36 8.24
N TYR A 21 11.49 -1.97 8.69
CA TYR A 21 10.37 -2.38 7.84
C TYR A 21 9.02 -1.92 8.38
N SER A 22 9.00 -0.79 9.12
CA SER A 22 7.77 -0.27 9.71
C SER A 22 6.72 0.09 8.64
N PRO A 23 5.42 -0.17 8.91
CA PRO A 23 4.35 0.32 8.07
C PRO A 23 4.38 1.84 7.82
N THR A 24 4.95 2.62 8.74
CA THR A 24 5.06 4.08 8.63
C THR A 24 6.00 4.53 7.50
N PHE A 25 6.93 3.68 7.07
CA PHE A 25 7.79 4.00 5.93
C PHE A 25 7.04 4.05 4.60
N ALA A 26 5.90 3.34 4.49
CA ALA A 26 5.05 3.41 3.31
C ALA A 26 4.31 4.76 3.16
N ILE A 27 4.38 5.64 4.16
CA ILE A 27 3.61 6.89 4.20
C ILE A 27 4.45 8.07 4.74
N ASP A 28 5.77 8.00 4.68
CA ASP A 28 6.66 8.99 5.28
C ASP A 28 7.04 10.15 4.33
N GLY A 29 6.61 10.06 3.07
CA GLY A 29 6.89 11.03 2.01
C GLY A 29 8.33 10.95 1.48
N LYS A 30 9.01 9.84 1.74
CA LYS A 30 10.39 9.63 1.32
C LYS A 30 10.49 8.42 0.41
N TRP A 31 10.97 8.64 -0.79
CA TRP A 31 11.37 7.56 -1.66
C TRP A 31 12.58 6.85 -1.04
N ALA A 32 12.40 5.61 -0.64
CA ALA A 32 13.53 4.82 -0.17
C ALA A 32 14.48 4.55 -1.34
N THR A 33 15.70 5.02 -1.21
CA THR A 33 16.77 4.81 -2.21
C THR A 33 17.58 3.55 -1.94
N ARG A 34 17.20 2.78 -0.92
CA ARG A 34 17.90 1.55 -0.48
C ARG A 34 16.88 0.56 0.06
N THR A 35 17.30 -0.69 0.20
CA THR A 35 16.52 -1.80 0.80
C THR A 35 16.08 -1.59 2.26
N TYR A 36 16.34 -0.44 2.83
CA TYR A 36 15.95 -0.03 4.17
C TYR A 36 14.97 1.12 4.09
N ASN A 37 14.11 1.23 5.08
CA ASN A 37 13.09 2.27 5.18
C ASN A 37 11.94 2.12 4.15
N MET A 38 11.55 0.88 3.90
CA MET A 38 10.31 0.54 3.22
C MET A 38 9.49 -0.40 4.09
N TYR A 39 8.18 -0.37 3.95
CA TYR A 39 7.36 -1.37 4.58
C TYR A 39 7.55 -2.73 3.90
N THR A 40 7.74 -3.78 4.71
CA THR A 40 7.79 -5.16 4.25
C THR A 40 7.09 -6.07 5.26
N SER A 41 6.13 -6.86 4.80
CA SER A 41 5.47 -7.89 5.62
C SER A 41 6.36 -9.14 5.77
N LYS A 42 5.96 -10.05 6.65
CA LYS A 42 6.39 -11.46 6.58
C LYS A 42 5.81 -12.10 5.32
N THR A 43 6.36 -13.24 4.92
CA THR A 43 5.68 -14.13 3.98
C THR A 43 4.47 -14.70 4.67
N GLU A 44 3.29 -14.40 4.17
CA GLU A 44 2.02 -14.81 4.78
C GLU A 44 0.88 -14.83 3.77
N LYS A 45 -0.25 -15.38 4.20
CA LYS A 45 -1.49 -15.37 3.42
C LYS A 45 -2.11 -13.99 3.46
N MET A 46 -2.36 -13.42 2.27
CA MET A 46 -3.07 -12.16 2.08
C MET A 46 -2.54 -11.01 2.96
N PRO A 47 -1.23 -10.68 2.88
CA PRO A 47 -0.67 -9.58 3.66
C PRO A 47 -1.34 -8.26 3.32
N TRP A 48 -1.48 -7.38 4.32
CA TRP A 48 -2.13 -6.09 4.15
C TRP A 48 -1.45 -4.98 4.95
N LEU A 49 -1.65 -3.75 4.46
CA LEU A 49 -1.34 -2.50 5.14
C LEU A 49 -2.57 -1.61 5.13
N GLN A 50 -2.90 -0.99 6.26
CA GLN A 50 -3.92 0.04 6.34
C GLN A 50 -3.31 1.37 6.79
N TRP A 51 -3.53 2.39 5.97
CA TRP A 51 -3.20 3.78 6.25
C TRP A 51 -4.42 4.50 6.81
N LYS A 52 -4.29 5.08 8.00
CA LYS A 52 -5.23 6.05 8.55
C LYS A 52 -4.84 7.44 8.05
N LEU A 53 -5.66 8.03 7.23
CA LEU A 53 -5.48 9.40 6.73
C LEU A 53 -5.57 10.41 7.87
N PRO A 54 -4.81 11.51 7.83
CA PRO A 54 -4.87 12.53 8.88
C PRO A 54 -6.22 13.23 8.93
N ASN A 55 -6.88 13.37 7.80
CA ASN A 55 -8.20 13.96 7.65
C ASN A 55 -9.09 13.09 6.75
N ARG A 56 -10.40 13.26 6.90
CA ARG A 56 -11.38 12.68 6.00
C ARG A 56 -11.20 13.26 4.60
N THR A 57 -10.88 12.40 3.64
CA THR A 57 -10.45 12.79 2.29
C THR A 57 -11.32 12.15 1.23
N LYS A 58 -11.57 12.86 0.13
CA LYS A 58 -12.20 12.31 -1.06
C LYS A 58 -11.10 11.65 -1.92
N VAL A 59 -11.02 10.33 -1.87
CA VAL A 59 -9.99 9.52 -2.55
C VAL A 59 -10.46 9.15 -3.94
N ALA A 60 -9.77 9.62 -4.98
CA ALA A 60 -10.02 9.23 -6.38
C ALA A 60 -9.13 8.08 -6.83
N GLY A 61 -8.08 7.79 -6.08
CA GLY A 61 -7.16 6.69 -6.35
C GLY A 61 -5.99 6.69 -5.39
N VAL A 62 -5.10 5.74 -5.58
CA VAL A 62 -3.86 5.57 -4.81
C VAL A 62 -2.72 5.24 -5.75
N SER A 63 -1.58 5.83 -5.54
CA SER A 63 -0.31 5.42 -6.16
C SER A 63 0.47 4.54 -5.20
N ILE A 64 0.91 3.38 -5.67
CA ILE A 64 1.80 2.49 -4.93
C ILE A 64 3.16 2.53 -5.61
N SER A 65 4.21 2.85 -4.88
CA SER A 65 5.56 2.71 -5.37
C SER A 65 6.29 1.55 -4.70
N SER A 66 7.03 0.81 -5.50
CA SER A 66 7.90 -0.27 -5.06
C SER A 66 9.21 -0.20 -5.84
N GLU A 67 10.32 -0.02 -5.14
CA GLU A 67 11.65 0.14 -5.78
C GLU A 67 12.25 -1.19 -6.23
N TYR A 68 11.80 -2.30 -5.68
CA TYR A 68 12.43 -3.61 -5.90
C TYR A 68 11.47 -4.69 -6.36
N GLY A 69 10.33 -4.37 -6.91
CA GLY A 69 9.39 -5.46 -7.23
C GLY A 69 9.34 -6.52 -6.12
N ILE A 70 8.25 -7.05 -5.87
CA ILE A 70 7.87 -7.86 -4.68
C ILE A 70 8.80 -9.05 -4.36
N SER A 71 9.78 -9.36 -5.19
CA SER A 71 10.50 -10.63 -5.15
C SER A 71 11.96 -10.59 -4.71
N LYS A 72 12.58 -9.43 -4.50
CA LYS A 72 14.04 -9.39 -4.26
C LYS A 72 14.49 -9.65 -2.83
N LEU A 73 13.61 -9.64 -1.83
CA LEU A 73 14.01 -9.86 -0.43
C LEU A 73 13.96 -11.31 0.03
N HIS A 74 13.41 -12.21 -0.74
CA HIS A 74 13.35 -13.61 -0.41
C HIS A 74 14.07 -14.44 -1.44
N ASP A 75 15.26 -14.87 -1.02
CA ASP A 75 15.98 -15.98 -1.59
C ASP A 75 16.11 -16.00 -3.12
N ASN A 76 17.28 -16.24 -3.64
CA ASN A 76 17.67 -16.29 -5.05
C ASN A 76 16.80 -17.18 -5.98
N THR A 77 15.63 -17.58 -5.54
CA THR A 77 14.73 -18.47 -6.25
C THR A 77 13.49 -17.75 -6.80
N THR A 78 13.53 -17.39 -8.07
CA THR A 78 12.48 -17.61 -9.08
C THR A 78 11.18 -16.80 -9.10
N HIS A 79 10.88 -15.84 -8.23
CA HIS A 79 9.60 -15.10 -8.30
C HIS A 79 9.60 -13.85 -9.20
N LYS A 80 10.60 -13.69 -10.05
CA LYS A 80 10.73 -12.52 -10.95
C LYS A 80 9.60 -12.36 -11.97
N ASN A 81 8.78 -13.38 -12.16
CA ASN A 81 7.73 -13.38 -13.17
C ASN A 81 6.32 -13.60 -12.61
N ASP A 82 6.18 -13.70 -11.29
CA ASP A 82 4.88 -13.96 -10.69
C ASP A 82 4.02 -12.68 -10.75
N LEU A 83 2.81 -12.83 -11.23
CA LEU A 83 1.79 -11.79 -11.17
C LEU A 83 1.23 -11.75 -9.75
N VAL A 84 1.24 -10.56 -9.15
CA VAL A 84 0.69 -10.35 -7.83
C VAL A 84 -0.54 -9.45 -7.91
N ASN A 85 -1.64 -9.94 -7.36
CA ASN A 85 -2.91 -9.24 -7.34
C ASN A 85 -3.02 -8.35 -6.11
N TYR A 86 -3.09 -7.06 -6.33
CA TYR A 86 -3.37 -6.07 -5.29
C TYR A 86 -4.83 -5.62 -5.34
N GLU A 87 -5.46 -5.57 -4.17
CA GLU A 87 -6.72 -4.85 -3.97
C GLU A 87 -6.47 -3.60 -3.12
N VAL A 88 -7.04 -2.49 -3.55
CA VAL A 88 -7.08 -1.24 -2.79
C VAL A 88 -8.51 -0.95 -2.39
N ARG A 89 -8.73 -0.72 -1.10
CA ARG A 89 -10.02 -0.34 -0.54
C ARG A 89 -9.91 0.97 0.23
N ALA A 90 -10.94 1.79 0.13
CA ALA A 90 -11.01 3.06 0.85
C ALA A 90 -12.37 3.20 1.55
N GLY A 91 -12.39 3.85 2.71
CA GLY A 91 -13.64 4.07 3.45
C GLY A 91 -13.44 4.53 4.88
N LEU A 92 -14.47 4.38 5.69
CA LEU A 92 -14.53 4.93 7.05
C LEU A 92 -14.19 3.93 8.16
N SER A 93 -14.05 2.64 7.83
CA SER A 93 -13.86 1.56 8.80
C SER A 93 -12.40 1.19 8.96
N SER A 94 -11.93 1.16 10.21
CA SER A 94 -10.62 0.61 10.57
C SER A 94 -10.64 -0.92 10.59
N LEU A 95 -9.47 -1.52 10.42
CA LEU A 95 -9.23 -2.94 10.69
C LEU A 95 -8.65 -3.13 12.08
N PRO A 96 -8.99 -4.23 12.77
CA PRO A 96 -8.22 -4.64 13.95
C PRO A 96 -6.81 -5.09 13.53
N ALA A 97 -5.82 -4.82 14.38
CA ALA A 97 -4.41 -5.13 14.08
C ALA A 97 -4.14 -6.63 13.82
N ASN A 98 -5.00 -7.51 14.34
CA ASN A 98 -4.89 -8.97 14.18
C ASN A 98 -5.80 -9.53 13.07
N TYR A 99 -6.31 -8.67 12.17
CA TYR A 99 -7.19 -9.11 11.10
C TYR A 99 -6.49 -10.13 10.18
N LYS A 100 -7.20 -11.20 9.84
CA LYS A 100 -6.73 -12.26 8.94
C LYS A 100 -7.74 -12.51 7.83
N GLY A 101 -7.23 -12.92 6.67
CA GLY A 101 -8.02 -13.26 5.50
C GLY A 101 -8.33 -12.08 4.59
N LYS A 102 -9.24 -12.32 3.64
CA LYS A 102 -9.61 -11.31 2.63
C LYS A 102 -10.41 -10.17 3.26
N ILE A 103 -9.94 -8.95 3.04
CA ILE A 103 -10.59 -7.75 3.54
C ILE A 103 -11.75 -7.40 2.61
N LEU A 104 -12.96 -7.35 3.20
CA LEU A 104 -14.19 -6.93 2.53
C LEU A 104 -14.74 -5.62 3.08
N LYS A 105 -14.18 -5.14 4.18
CA LYS A 105 -14.53 -3.82 4.75
C LYS A 105 -14.09 -2.70 3.82
N ASN A 106 -14.86 -1.65 3.79
CA ASN A 106 -14.69 -0.50 2.93
C ASN A 106 -14.93 -0.81 1.43
N VAL A 107 -15.07 0.25 0.64
CA VAL A 107 -15.35 0.14 -0.79
C VAL A 107 -14.10 -0.27 -1.54
N LEU A 108 -14.23 -1.17 -2.49
CA LEU A 108 -13.14 -1.50 -3.41
C LEU A 108 -12.90 -0.27 -4.32
N CYS A 109 -11.71 0.30 -4.22
CA CYS A 109 -11.25 1.37 -5.11
C CYS A 109 -10.82 0.77 -6.46
N GLY A 110 -9.99 -0.27 -6.42
CA GLY A 110 -9.52 -0.92 -7.64
C GLY A 110 -8.65 -2.12 -7.35
N ARG A 111 -8.29 -2.79 -8.44
CA ARG A 111 -7.37 -3.93 -8.46
C ARG A 111 -6.29 -3.68 -9.47
N ILE A 112 -5.10 -4.19 -9.22
CA ILE A 112 -4.01 -4.19 -10.17
C ILE A 112 -3.20 -5.48 -10.06
N GLU A 113 -2.81 -6.00 -11.20
CA GLU A 113 -1.83 -7.08 -11.29
C GLU A 113 -0.45 -6.46 -11.52
N ILE A 114 0.48 -6.73 -10.61
CA ILE A 114 1.85 -6.25 -10.71
C ILE A 114 2.77 -7.45 -10.95
N ARG A 115 3.57 -7.35 -12.00
CA ARG A 115 4.63 -8.33 -12.25
C ARG A 115 5.85 -7.98 -11.41
N GLY A 116 6.35 -8.94 -10.65
CA GLY A 116 7.54 -8.76 -9.81
C GLY A 116 8.79 -8.33 -10.61
N GLY A 117 9.67 -7.58 -9.97
CA GLY A 117 10.99 -7.21 -10.51
C GLY A 117 11.08 -5.88 -11.22
N GLU A 118 10.00 -5.12 -11.31
CA GLU A 118 10.01 -3.79 -11.92
C GLU A 118 9.87 -2.69 -10.87
N ASP A 119 10.77 -1.71 -10.91
CA ASP A 119 10.72 -0.51 -10.08
C ASP A 119 9.77 0.49 -10.73
N ARG A 120 8.54 0.58 -10.25
CA ARG A 120 7.52 1.46 -10.84
C ARG A 120 6.57 2.04 -9.82
N VAL A 121 5.94 3.11 -10.24
CA VAL A 121 4.76 3.67 -9.59
C VAL A 121 3.52 3.10 -10.27
N TYR A 122 2.66 2.48 -9.49
CA TYR A 122 1.43 1.85 -9.97
C TYR A 122 0.23 2.67 -9.51
N PRO A 123 -0.40 3.45 -10.42
CA PRO A 123 -1.62 4.16 -10.10
C PRO A 123 -2.81 3.21 -10.12
N ILE A 124 -3.62 3.26 -9.07
CA ILE A 124 -4.89 2.54 -8.96
C ILE A 124 -5.99 3.58 -8.83
N VAL A 125 -6.81 3.70 -9.84
CA VAL A 125 -7.90 4.67 -9.90
C VAL A 125 -9.19 4.01 -9.41
N CYS A 126 -9.92 4.69 -8.53
CA CYS A 126 -11.24 4.24 -8.11
C CYS A 126 -12.28 4.53 -9.21
N ASP A 127 -13.24 3.64 -9.42
CA ASP A 127 -14.35 3.86 -10.37
C ASP A 127 -15.13 5.12 -10.03
N GLN A 128 -15.26 5.39 -8.74
CA GLN A 128 -15.81 6.63 -8.19
C GLN A 128 -15.00 7.07 -6.99
N ALA A 129 -14.88 8.38 -6.80
CA ALA A 129 -14.18 8.92 -5.65
C ALA A 129 -14.89 8.55 -4.34
N ILE A 130 -14.13 8.05 -3.37
CA ILE A 130 -14.61 7.48 -2.10
C ILE A 130 -14.24 8.44 -0.96
N ILE A 131 -15.20 8.76 -0.11
CA ILE A 131 -14.92 9.50 1.15
C ILE A 131 -14.31 8.52 2.14
N ALA A 132 -13.07 8.77 2.56
CA ALA A 132 -12.31 7.85 3.39
C ALA A 132 -11.53 8.50 4.52
N ASN A 133 -11.42 7.77 5.62
CA ASN A 133 -10.44 7.95 6.68
C ASN A 133 -9.34 6.88 6.62
N TYR A 134 -9.60 5.78 5.90
CA TYR A 134 -8.70 4.63 5.82
C TYR A 134 -8.54 4.17 4.38
N ILE A 135 -7.30 3.87 4.03
CA ILE A 135 -6.93 3.20 2.79
C ILE A 135 -6.27 1.89 3.15
N THR A 136 -6.71 0.81 2.53
CA THR A 136 -6.15 -0.52 2.77
C THR A 136 -5.63 -1.11 1.47
N ILE A 137 -4.41 -1.57 1.49
CA ILE A 137 -3.78 -2.31 0.39
C ILE A 137 -3.61 -3.75 0.86
N GLN A 138 -4.04 -4.70 0.04
CA GLN A 138 -3.91 -6.12 0.31
C GLN A 138 -3.45 -6.87 -0.92
N ILE A 139 -2.52 -7.81 -0.76
CA ILE A 139 -2.23 -8.82 -1.77
C ILE A 139 -3.22 -9.98 -1.60
N ILE A 140 -3.81 -10.40 -2.71
CA ILE A 140 -4.74 -11.54 -2.74
C ILE A 140 -3.99 -12.78 -3.21
N ASP A 141 -3.20 -13.33 -2.31
CA ASP A 141 -2.43 -14.55 -2.52
C ASP A 141 -2.23 -15.29 -1.18
N ASP A 142 -2.08 -16.59 -1.24
CA ASP A 142 -1.92 -17.43 -0.05
C ASP A 142 -0.48 -17.44 0.50
N ASN A 143 0.50 -16.99 -0.29
CA ASN A 143 1.91 -16.98 0.10
C ASN A 143 2.64 -15.78 -0.53
N ALA A 144 2.50 -14.62 0.07
CA ALA A 144 3.00 -13.37 -0.47
C ALA A 144 3.74 -12.51 0.56
N VAL A 145 4.55 -11.59 0.04
CA VAL A 145 5.19 -10.52 0.81
C VAL A 145 4.71 -9.19 0.25
N LEU A 146 4.11 -8.37 1.08
CA LEU A 146 3.72 -7.01 0.72
C LEU A 146 4.88 -6.06 1.00
N GLN A 147 5.39 -5.44 -0.07
CA GLN A 147 6.42 -4.42 0.00
C GLN A 147 5.90 -3.11 -0.57
N ILE A 148 6.04 -2.04 0.19
CA ILE A 148 5.62 -0.71 -0.21
C ILE A 148 6.71 0.27 0.17
N ASN A 149 7.19 0.99 -0.83
CA ASN A 149 8.15 2.07 -0.67
C ASN A 149 7.46 3.36 -0.26
N GLU A 150 6.42 3.73 -1.00
CA GLU A 150 5.60 4.90 -0.71
C GLU A 150 4.18 4.71 -1.22
N LEU A 151 3.22 5.28 -0.50
CA LEU A 151 1.82 5.39 -0.87
C LEU A 151 1.42 6.85 -1.00
N GLU A 152 0.76 7.17 -2.08
CA GLU A 152 0.23 8.50 -2.32
C GLU A 152 -1.27 8.44 -2.63
N VAL A 153 -2.02 9.42 -2.14
CA VAL A 153 -3.45 9.55 -2.42
C VAL A 153 -3.67 10.48 -3.61
N MET A 154 -4.51 10.06 -4.53
CA MET A 154 -5.04 10.92 -5.58
C MET A 154 -6.32 11.58 -5.09
N ASP A 155 -6.31 12.91 -5.01
CA ASP A 155 -7.46 13.71 -4.58
C ASP A 155 -8.51 13.82 -5.70
N GLY A 156 -9.77 13.64 -5.34
CA GLY A 156 -10.92 13.77 -6.25
C GLY A 156 -11.55 15.18 -6.27
N LYS A 157 -10.82 16.26 -5.98
CA LYS A 157 -11.39 17.61 -5.87
C LYS A 157 -12.11 18.09 -7.13
N ASP A 158 -11.62 17.74 -8.30
CA ASP A 158 -12.14 18.26 -9.58
C ASP A 158 -12.80 17.20 -10.46
N GLY A 159 -13.12 16.01 -9.92
CA GLY A 159 -13.68 14.91 -10.71
C GLY A 159 -12.73 14.35 -11.77
N LYS A 160 -11.52 14.86 -11.87
CA LYS A 160 -10.44 14.38 -12.72
C LYS A 160 -9.39 13.72 -11.85
N CYS A 161 -8.84 12.60 -12.30
CA CYS A 161 -7.63 12.03 -11.73
C CYS A 161 -6.46 12.98 -12.00
N HIS A 162 -6.35 14.03 -11.21
CA HIS A 162 -5.11 14.79 -11.19
C HIS A 162 -4.10 13.98 -10.38
N LYS A 163 -2.94 13.74 -10.96
CA LYS A 163 -1.72 13.38 -10.24
C LYS A 163 -1.28 14.58 -9.38
N ASN A 164 -2.15 15.05 -8.53
CA ASN A 164 -1.79 16.04 -7.56
C ASN A 164 -1.53 15.30 -6.27
N LEU A 165 -0.25 15.02 -6.04
CA LEU A 165 0.25 14.81 -4.69
C LEU A 165 -0.50 15.77 -3.78
N ILE A 166 -1.32 15.25 -2.88
CA ILE A 166 -1.68 16.04 -1.71
C ILE A 166 -0.46 16.00 -0.81
N ILE A 167 0.50 16.86 -1.11
CA ILE A 167 1.50 17.27 -0.14
C ILE A 167 0.77 18.31 0.72
N ILE A 168 0.14 17.87 1.80
CA ILE A 168 -0.37 18.76 2.83
C ILE A 168 0.64 18.82 3.96
#